data_97104bf89cc7b0a039fedc790104ec58
#
_entry.id   97104bf89cc7b0a039fedc790104ec58
#
_cell.length_a   1.000
_cell.length_b   1.000
_cell.length_c   1.000
_cell.angle_alpha   90.00
_cell.angle_beta   90.00
_cell.angle_gamma   90.00
#
_symmetry.space_group_name_H-M   'P 1'
#
loop_
_entity.id
_entity.type
_entity.pdbx_description
1 polymer ?
#
loop_
_entity_poly.entity_id
_entity_poly.type
_entity_poly.pdbx_seq_one_letter_code
_entity_poly.pdbx_strand_id
1 'polypeptide(L)'
;DGTEKEASAEIHYKKEIVLVKGPEKKVGYFPLGQVRLKEGTLYYKYQKLMEEYLLGIDDDQMLYNFRKATGLDTKGAPPMTGWDEESCKLKGHTTGHYLSGIALAFAATGNPKFLDKVNYMVAELKKCQDAFAATGKYHRGFLSAYSEEQFDLLEVYTKYPEIWAPYYTLDKIMSGLYDCHVLAGNETAKEILDLMGDWVYDRLSRLPKETLDKMWAMYIAGEFGGMLGTMV
;
A
#
# COMPACT_ATOMS: atom_id res chain seq x y z
N ASP A 1 -37.94 -0.14 14.60
CA ASP A 1 -36.48 0.03 14.88
C ASP A 1 -35.66 -1.24 14.65
N GLY A 2 -36.26 -2.45 14.74
CA GLY A 2 -35.54 -3.70 14.46
C GLY A 2 -35.36 -3.98 12.96
N THR A 3 -36.26 -3.49 12.13
CA THR A 3 -36.27 -3.72 10.68
C THR A 3 -35.14 -2.99 9.92
N GLU A 4 -34.77 -1.79 10.36
CA GLU A 4 -33.66 -1.05 9.72
C GLU A 4 -32.28 -1.65 10.05
N LYS A 5 -32.12 -2.20 11.27
CA LYS A 5 -30.86 -2.89 11.64
C LYS A 5 -30.66 -4.21 10.89
N GLU A 6 -31.73 -4.96 10.65
CA GLU A 6 -31.69 -6.19 9.86
C GLU A 6 -31.39 -5.90 8.38
N ALA A 7 -31.99 -4.84 7.80
CA ALA A 7 -31.74 -4.45 6.42
C ALA A 7 -30.29 -3.98 6.18
N SER A 8 -29.70 -3.25 7.14
CA SER A 8 -28.30 -2.83 7.01
C SER A 8 -27.31 -3.98 7.16
N ALA A 9 -27.60 -4.96 8.02
CA ALA A 9 -26.78 -6.17 8.17
C ALA A 9 -26.84 -7.05 6.91
N GLU A 10 -28.00 -7.17 6.25
CA GLU A 10 -28.14 -7.93 5.01
C GLU A 10 -27.34 -7.34 3.83
N ILE A 11 -27.20 -6.02 3.76
CA ILE A 11 -26.43 -5.34 2.71
C ILE A 11 -24.93 -5.65 2.84
N HIS A 12 -24.40 -5.77 4.05
CA HIS A 12 -23.02 -6.11 4.30
C HIS A 12 -22.64 -7.56 3.95
N TYR A 13 -23.60 -8.48 3.89
CA TYR A 13 -23.35 -9.90 3.62
C TYR A 13 -23.71 -10.37 2.20
N LYS A 14 -24.37 -9.55 1.39
CA LYS A 14 -24.60 -9.89 -0.02
C LYS A 14 -23.34 -9.62 -0.82
N LYS A 15 -22.62 -10.69 -1.10
CA LYS A 15 -21.42 -10.72 -1.99
C LYS A 15 -21.73 -10.37 -3.47
N GLU A 16 -22.78 -9.69 -3.79
CA GLU A 16 -23.00 -9.18 -5.14
C GLU A 16 -22.54 -7.74 -5.21
N ILE A 17 -21.26 -7.59 -5.57
CA ILE A 17 -20.76 -6.31 -6.07
C ILE A 17 -21.51 -6.05 -7.38
N VAL A 18 -22.55 -5.23 -7.31
CA VAL A 18 -23.19 -4.72 -8.52
C VAL A 18 -22.20 -3.70 -9.12
N LEU A 19 -21.39 -4.17 -10.06
CA LEU A 19 -20.59 -3.27 -10.88
C LEU A 19 -21.56 -2.40 -11.69
N VAL A 20 -21.82 -1.20 -11.20
CA VAL A 20 -22.53 -0.19 -11.97
C VAL A 20 -21.61 0.20 -13.11
N LYS A 21 -21.93 -0.23 -14.34
CA LYS A 21 -21.25 0.26 -15.53
C LYS A 21 -21.37 1.78 -15.52
N GLY A 22 -20.24 2.46 -15.31
CA GLY A 22 -20.16 3.90 -15.49
C GLY A 22 -20.53 4.29 -16.93
N PRO A 23 -20.85 5.56 -17.17
CA PRO A 23 -21.12 6.04 -18.52
C PRO A 23 -19.95 5.75 -19.44
N GLU A 24 -20.23 5.36 -20.69
CA GLU A 24 -19.22 5.07 -21.70
C GLU A 24 -18.29 6.28 -21.86
N LYS A 25 -17.00 6.09 -21.62
CA LYS A 25 -16.01 7.17 -21.75
C LYS A 25 -15.87 7.54 -23.23
N LYS A 26 -16.29 8.74 -23.59
CA LYS A 26 -16.14 9.28 -24.95
C LYS A 26 -14.71 9.75 -25.28
N VAL A 27 -13.90 9.99 -24.27
CA VAL A 27 -12.52 10.45 -24.42
C VAL A 27 -11.65 9.63 -23.47
N GLY A 28 -10.55 9.08 -23.98
CA GLY A 28 -9.52 8.39 -23.21
C GLY A 28 -8.23 9.22 -23.14
N TYR A 29 -7.31 8.81 -22.28
CA TYR A 29 -5.95 9.35 -22.24
C TYR A 29 -4.97 8.32 -22.82
N PHE A 30 -3.83 8.80 -23.28
CA PHE A 30 -2.75 7.91 -23.69
C PHE A 30 -2.10 7.27 -22.48
N PRO A 31 -1.91 5.94 -22.46
CA PRO A 31 -1.09 5.31 -21.44
C PRO A 31 0.31 5.90 -21.37
N LEU A 32 0.93 5.95 -20.18
CA LEU A 32 2.28 6.48 -20.01
C LEU A 32 3.31 5.85 -20.95
N GLY A 33 3.17 4.56 -21.23
CA GLY A 33 4.04 3.83 -22.16
C GLY A 33 3.97 4.30 -23.63
N GLN A 34 2.94 5.03 -24.00
CA GLN A 34 2.75 5.59 -25.37
C GLN A 34 3.22 7.04 -25.50
N VAL A 35 3.58 7.69 -24.40
CA VAL A 35 4.06 9.08 -24.39
C VAL A 35 5.53 9.11 -24.03
N ARG A 36 6.32 9.83 -24.81
CA ARG A 36 7.76 10.01 -24.57
C ARG A 36 8.09 11.50 -24.55
N LEU A 37 8.85 11.91 -23.54
CA LEU A 37 9.34 13.27 -23.49
C LEU A 37 10.44 13.47 -24.55
N LYS A 38 10.36 14.61 -25.24
CA LYS A 38 11.33 14.94 -26.28
C LYS A 38 12.66 15.33 -25.67
N GLU A 39 13.75 14.73 -26.16
CA GLU A 39 15.12 15.07 -25.78
C GLU A 39 15.40 16.58 -25.97
N GLY A 40 16.23 17.13 -25.09
CA GLY A 40 16.60 18.54 -25.10
C GLY A 40 15.55 19.47 -24.46
N THR A 41 14.39 18.96 -24.05
CA THR A 41 13.40 19.74 -23.32
C THR A 41 13.69 19.75 -21.80
N LEU A 42 13.17 20.76 -21.10
CA LEU A 42 13.28 20.88 -19.65
C LEU A 42 12.64 19.68 -18.94
N TYR A 43 11.49 19.19 -19.41
CA TYR A 43 10.80 18.04 -18.84
C TYR A 43 11.61 16.75 -18.98
N TYR A 44 12.26 16.53 -20.13
CA TYR A 44 13.17 15.41 -20.32
C TYR A 44 14.36 15.46 -19.36
N LYS A 45 14.94 16.64 -19.14
CA LYS A 45 16.00 16.85 -18.16
C LYS A 45 15.55 16.43 -16.74
N TYR A 46 14.37 16.87 -16.31
CA TYR A 46 13.84 16.49 -15.00
C TYR A 46 13.52 15.00 -14.89
N GLN A 47 13.02 14.40 -15.96
CA GLN A 47 12.83 12.95 -15.99
C GLN A 47 14.16 12.22 -15.77
N LYS A 48 15.24 12.64 -16.40
CA LYS A 48 16.58 12.03 -16.20
C LYS A 48 17.10 12.18 -14.79
N LEU A 49 16.93 13.35 -14.19
CA LEU A 49 17.29 13.55 -12.78
C LEU A 49 16.48 12.64 -11.84
N MET A 50 15.20 12.44 -12.12
CA MET A 50 14.35 11.55 -11.35
C MET A 50 14.75 10.08 -11.55
N GLU A 51 15.09 9.67 -12.78
CA GLU A 51 15.61 8.32 -13.05
C GLU A 51 16.88 8.06 -12.24
N GLU A 52 17.87 8.99 -12.28
CA GLU A 52 19.11 8.89 -11.51
C GLU A 52 18.83 8.77 -10.00
N TYR A 53 17.94 9.63 -9.47
CA TYR A 53 17.57 9.60 -8.07
C TYR A 53 16.95 8.25 -7.67
N LEU A 54 15.93 7.77 -8.40
CA LEU A 54 15.24 6.52 -8.08
C LEU A 54 16.14 5.29 -8.24
N LEU A 55 17.03 5.29 -9.23
CA LEU A 55 18.00 4.21 -9.41
C LEU A 55 19.07 4.21 -8.32
N GLY A 56 19.37 5.36 -7.74
CA GLY A 56 20.33 5.51 -6.64
C GLY A 56 19.80 5.10 -5.27
N ILE A 57 18.48 4.91 -5.12
CA ILE A 57 17.89 4.47 -3.86
C ILE A 57 18.26 3.00 -3.59
N ASP A 58 18.67 2.72 -2.36
CA ASP A 58 18.96 1.36 -1.87
C ASP A 58 17.67 0.61 -1.56
N ASP A 59 17.38 -0.44 -2.33
CA ASP A 59 16.19 -1.28 -2.19
C ASP A 59 16.19 -2.01 -0.84
N ASP A 60 17.33 -2.47 -0.36
CA ASP A 60 17.42 -3.18 0.92
C ASP A 60 17.17 -2.23 2.11
N GLN A 61 17.56 -0.96 2.00
CA GLN A 61 17.20 0.05 2.98
C GLN A 61 15.68 0.32 2.98
N MET A 62 15.04 0.41 1.81
CA MET A 62 13.58 0.55 1.71
C MET A 62 12.84 -0.63 2.35
N LEU A 63 13.42 -1.82 2.32
CA LEU A 63 12.85 -3.05 2.89
C LEU A 63 13.21 -3.24 4.37
N TYR A 64 14.09 -2.44 4.95
CA TYR A 64 14.63 -2.62 6.29
C TYR A 64 13.57 -2.85 7.35
N ASN A 65 12.59 -1.95 7.46
CA ASN A 65 11.54 -2.02 8.48
C ASN A 65 10.62 -3.22 8.30
N PHE A 66 10.31 -3.60 7.08
CA PHE A 66 9.49 -4.79 6.78
C PHE A 66 10.18 -6.08 7.20
N ARG A 67 11.45 -6.23 6.84
CA ARG A 67 12.26 -7.39 7.25
C ARG A 67 12.43 -7.45 8.77
N LYS A 68 12.68 -6.31 9.40
CA LYS A 68 12.83 -6.24 10.86
C LYS A 68 11.54 -6.60 11.58
N ALA A 69 10.38 -6.12 11.12
CA ALA A 69 9.08 -6.45 11.70
C ALA A 69 8.74 -7.95 11.63
N THR A 70 9.27 -8.65 10.63
CA THR A 70 9.05 -10.08 10.40
C THR A 70 10.18 -10.98 10.91
N GLY A 71 11.26 -10.40 11.45
CA GLY A 71 12.44 -11.15 11.88
C GLY A 71 13.31 -11.68 10.75
N LEU A 72 13.11 -11.22 9.52
CA LEU A 72 13.96 -11.55 8.38
C LEU A 72 15.28 -10.77 8.41
N ASP A 73 16.30 -11.32 7.75
CA ASP A 73 17.60 -10.67 7.62
C ASP A 73 17.49 -9.36 6.84
N THR A 74 17.98 -8.27 7.43
CA THR A 74 18.04 -6.94 6.81
C THR A 74 19.11 -6.80 5.74
N LYS A 75 19.89 -7.85 5.50
CA LYS A 75 21.02 -7.92 4.55
C LYS A 75 22.09 -6.84 4.79
N GLY A 76 22.24 -6.43 6.04
CA GLY A 76 23.21 -5.40 6.42
C GLY A 76 22.86 -4.00 5.98
N ALA A 77 21.64 -3.78 5.49
CA ALA A 77 21.17 -2.46 5.12
C ALA A 77 21.10 -1.52 6.33
N PRO A 78 21.40 -0.22 6.15
CA PRO A 78 21.22 0.75 7.22
C PRO A 78 19.73 0.96 7.52
N PRO A 79 19.36 1.32 8.77
CA PRO A 79 17.98 1.65 9.11
C PRO A 79 17.49 2.86 8.32
N MET A 80 16.19 2.94 8.15
CA MET A 80 15.52 4.12 7.62
C MET A 80 15.61 5.31 8.59
N THR A 81 15.46 6.50 8.08
CA THR A 81 15.52 7.75 8.85
C THR A 81 14.24 8.57 8.68
N GLY A 82 14.13 9.66 9.46
CA GLY A 82 12.98 10.57 9.38
C GLY A 82 11.67 9.90 9.76
N TRP A 83 10.65 10.06 8.95
CA TRP A 83 9.33 9.48 9.24
C TRP A 83 9.23 7.97 9.02
N ASP A 84 10.30 7.35 8.53
CA ASP A 84 10.46 5.90 8.43
C ASP A 84 11.48 5.33 9.43
N GLU A 85 12.00 6.13 10.38
CA GLU A 85 12.86 5.61 11.43
C GLU A 85 12.13 4.55 12.28
N GLU A 86 12.87 3.68 12.94
CA GLU A 86 12.31 2.52 13.66
C GLU A 86 11.27 2.89 14.73
N SER A 87 11.41 4.05 15.38
CA SER A 87 10.48 4.53 16.40
C SER A 87 9.23 5.16 15.82
N CYS A 88 9.25 5.60 14.56
CA CYS A 88 8.14 6.31 13.93
C CYS A 88 6.98 5.37 13.59
N LYS A 89 5.76 5.80 13.89
CA LYS A 89 4.53 5.05 13.65
C LYS A 89 3.99 5.17 12.21
N LEU A 90 4.68 5.95 11.34
CA LEU A 90 4.40 6.02 9.89
C LEU A 90 5.34 5.17 9.05
N LYS A 91 6.31 4.48 9.68
CA LYS A 91 7.30 3.71 8.93
C LYS A 91 6.67 2.72 7.97
N GLY A 92 7.23 2.65 6.75
CA GLY A 92 6.72 1.85 5.64
C GLY A 92 5.99 2.65 4.57
N HIS A 93 5.51 3.88 4.86
CA HIS A 93 4.82 4.69 3.86
C HIS A 93 5.73 5.11 2.71
N THR A 94 6.99 5.47 2.97
CA THR A 94 7.95 5.83 1.92
C THR A 94 8.23 4.67 0.99
N THR A 95 8.26 3.43 1.51
CA THR A 95 8.41 2.23 0.68
C THR A 95 7.24 2.08 -0.30
N GLY A 96 6.01 2.36 0.14
CA GLY A 96 4.84 2.38 -0.73
C GLY A 96 4.97 3.43 -1.84
N HIS A 97 5.33 4.66 -1.50
CA HIS A 97 5.61 5.72 -2.49
C HIS A 97 6.75 5.36 -3.45
N TYR A 98 7.79 4.71 -2.94
CA TYR A 98 8.90 4.25 -3.76
C TYR A 98 8.47 3.21 -4.79
N LEU A 99 7.65 2.24 -4.40
CA LEU A 99 7.07 1.26 -5.33
C LEU A 99 6.30 1.94 -6.47
N SER A 100 5.41 2.90 -6.14
CA SER A 100 4.72 3.70 -7.15
C SER A 100 5.70 4.45 -8.04
N GLY A 101 6.74 5.07 -7.46
CA GLY A 101 7.75 5.84 -8.19
C GLY A 101 8.50 5.00 -9.23
N ILE A 102 8.99 3.80 -8.85
CA ILE A 102 9.73 2.93 -9.77
C ILE A 102 8.83 2.28 -10.84
N ALA A 103 7.58 1.96 -10.50
CA ALA A 103 6.60 1.46 -11.45
C ALA A 103 6.22 2.52 -12.50
N LEU A 104 5.97 3.76 -12.07
CA LEU A 104 5.71 4.90 -12.96
C LEU A 104 6.92 5.23 -13.83
N ALA A 105 8.14 5.18 -13.26
CA ALA A 105 9.37 5.40 -14.01
C ALA A 105 9.57 4.33 -15.10
N PHE A 106 9.28 3.06 -14.79
CA PHE A 106 9.27 1.99 -15.80
C PHE A 106 8.28 2.28 -16.92
N ALA A 107 7.02 2.56 -16.58
CA ALA A 107 5.97 2.83 -17.57
C ALA A 107 6.30 4.04 -18.46
N ALA A 108 6.86 5.11 -17.87
CA ALA A 108 7.18 6.33 -18.58
C ALA A 108 8.43 6.22 -19.47
N THR A 109 9.41 5.39 -19.11
CA THR A 109 10.71 5.33 -19.78
C THR A 109 10.99 4.04 -20.54
N GLY A 110 10.38 2.93 -20.10
CA GLY A 110 10.72 1.58 -20.57
C GLY A 110 12.09 1.08 -20.10
N ASN A 111 12.73 1.76 -19.14
CA ASN A 111 14.06 1.39 -18.65
C ASN A 111 13.99 0.10 -17.81
N PRO A 112 14.61 -1.01 -18.25
CA PRO A 112 14.48 -2.31 -17.58
C PRO A 112 15.04 -2.35 -16.16
N LYS A 113 15.94 -1.44 -15.79
CA LYS A 113 16.46 -1.36 -14.43
C LYS A 113 15.35 -1.05 -13.40
N PHE A 114 14.31 -0.33 -13.80
CA PHE A 114 13.17 -0.12 -12.92
C PHE A 114 12.31 -1.38 -12.77
N LEU A 115 12.16 -2.17 -13.84
CA LEU A 115 11.48 -3.45 -13.75
C LEU A 115 12.22 -4.42 -12.83
N ASP A 116 13.56 -4.44 -12.88
CA ASP A 116 14.39 -5.25 -11.98
C ASP A 116 14.15 -4.84 -10.51
N LYS A 117 14.11 -3.53 -10.23
CA LYS A 117 13.79 -3.01 -8.88
C LYS A 117 12.38 -3.39 -8.43
N VAL A 118 11.38 -3.24 -9.29
CA VAL A 118 9.99 -3.66 -9.00
C VAL A 118 9.95 -5.14 -8.63
N ASN A 119 10.54 -6.00 -9.46
CA ASN A 119 10.53 -7.44 -9.23
C ASN A 119 11.25 -7.81 -7.93
N TYR A 120 12.38 -7.18 -7.64
CA TYR A 120 13.10 -7.40 -6.40
C TYR A 120 12.30 -6.96 -5.15
N MET A 121 11.80 -5.74 -5.15
CA MET A 121 11.04 -5.19 -4.05
C MET A 121 9.79 -6.02 -3.73
N VAL A 122 9.02 -6.35 -4.76
CA VAL A 122 7.80 -7.14 -4.61
C VAL A 122 8.10 -8.55 -4.11
N ALA A 123 9.12 -9.22 -4.63
CA ALA A 123 9.51 -10.55 -4.16
C ALA A 123 9.92 -10.56 -2.67
N GLU A 124 10.64 -9.53 -2.22
CA GLU A 124 11.03 -9.40 -0.82
C GLU A 124 9.84 -9.04 0.09
N LEU A 125 8.93 -8.19 -0.36
CA LEU A 125 7.69 -7.90 0.37
C LEU A 125 6.79 -9.15 0.49
N LYS A 126 6.73 -10.00 -0.55
CA LYS A 126 6.03 -11.29 -0.46
C LYS A 126 6.61 -12.18 0.64
N LYS A 127 7.95 -12.26 0.74
CA LYS A 127 8.60 -12.99 1.84
C LYS A 127 8.22 -12.43 3.21
N CYS A 128 8.11 -11.11 3.34
CA CYS A 128 7.67 -10.49 4.59
C CYS A 128 6.21 -10.86 4.91
N GLN A 129 5.30 -10.81 3.94
CA GLN A 129 3.91 -11.23 4.12
C GLN A 129 3.84 -12.71 4.55
N ASP A 130 4.57 -13.59 3.88
CA ASP A 130 4.61 -15.02 4.20
C ASP A 130 5.22 -15.27 5.59
N ALA A 131 6.22 -14.49 6.00
CA ALA A 131 6.82 -14.60 7.31
C ALA A 131 5.86 -14.20 8.44
N PHE A 132 5.05 -13.14 8.25
CA PHE A 132 3.96 -12.82 9.18
C PHE A 132 2.96 -13.97 9.28
N ALA A 133 2.48 -14.48 8.15
CA ALA A 133 1.54 -15.61 8.10
C ALA A 133 2.09 -16.87 8.77
N ALA A 134 3.37 -17.17 8.59
CA ALA A 134 4.03 -18.34 9.15
C ALA A 134 4.08 -18.34 10.69
N THR A 135 3.94 -17.18 11.33
CA THR A 135 3.87 -17.10 12.81
C THR A 135 2.58 -17.70 13.38
N GLY A 136 1.53 -17.85 12.56
CA GLY A 136 0.19 -18.23 12.98
C GLY A 136 -0.54 -17.18 13.85
N LYS A 137 0.08 -16.02 14.07
CA LYS A 137 -0.50 -14.91 14.86
C LYS A 137 -1.25 -13.91 14.00
N TYR A 138 -0.85 -13.76 12.73
CA TYR A 138 -1.38 -12.78 11.80
C TYR A 138 -2.24 -13.45 10.73
N HIS A 139 -3.23 -12.71 10.22
CA HIS A 139 -3.93 -13.12 9.02
C HIS A 139 -2.94 -13.23 7.85
N ARG A 140 -3.15 -14.21 6.96
CA ARG A 140 -2.24 -14.50 5.84
C ARG A 140 -2.00 -13.30 4.90
N GLY A 141 -2.89 -12.33 4.90
CA GLY A 141 -2.80 -11.14 4.05
C GLY A 141 -2.15 -9.93 4.73
N PHE A 142 -1.84 -10.02 6.04
CA PHE A 142 -1.22 -8.89 6.73
C PHE A 142 0.19 -8.60 6.20
N LEU A 143 0.44 -7.34 5.86
CA LEU A 143 1.76 -6.83 5.48
C LEU A 143 1.90 -5.38 5.94
N SER A 144 2.89 -5.10 6.76
CA SER A 144 3.26 -3.75 7.18
C SER A 144 4.72 -3.70 7.63
N ALA A 145 5.24 -2.51 7.87
CA ALA A 145 6.55 -2.31 8.47
C ALA A 145 6.53 -2.39 10.02
N TYR A 146 5.41 -2.78 10.61
CA TYR A 146 5.18 -2.99 12.05
C TYR A 146 4.08 -4.05 12.25
N SER A 147 3.83 -4.44 13.50
CA SER A 147 2.80 -5.42 13.86
C SER A 147 1.38 -4.87 13.75
N GLU A 148 0.37 -5.72 13.86
CA GLU A 148 -1.05 -5.30 13.89
C GLU A 148 -1.41 -4.42 15.08
N GLU A 149 -0.55 -4.30 16.09
CA GLU A 149 -0.80 -3.53 17.32
C GLU A 149 -1.29 -2.09 17.04
N GLN A 150 -0.80 -1.44 16.00
CA GLN A 150 -1.23 -0.09 15.64
C GLN A 150 -2.71 -0.04 15.23
N PHE A 151 -3.20 -1.11 14.63
CA PHE A 151 -4.61 -1.27 14.26
C PHE A 151 -5.46 -1.63 15.48
N ASP A 152 -4.97 -2.51 16.37
CA ASP A 152 -5.63 -2.86 17.62
C ASP A 152 -5.82 -1.62 18.51
N LEU A 153 -4.77 -0.83 18.66
CA LEU A 153 -4.80 0.41 19.43
C LEU A 153 -5.76 1.46 18.83
N LEU A 154 -5.88 1.52 17.49
CA LEU A 154 -6.83 2.39 16.82
C LEU A 154 -8.28 1.99 17.14
N GLU A 155 -8.58 0.71 17.17
CA GLU A 155 -9.92 0.17 17.44
C GLU A 155 -10.39 0.42 18.88
N VAL A 156 -9.48 0.69 19.80
CA VAL A 156 -9.77 1.11 21.18
C VAL A 156 -9.57 2.61 21.40
N TYR A 157 -9.51 3.37 20.31
CA TYR A 157 -9.44 4.84 20.31
C TYR A 157 -8.20 5.44 20.96
N THR A 158 -7.10 4.72 20.95
CA THR A 158 -5.80 5.22 21.40
C THR A 158 -5.39 6.44 20.57
N LYS A 159 -4.75 7.43 21.21
CA LYS A 159 -4.38 8.70 20.60
C LYS A 159 -2.89 8.75 20.29
N TYR A 160 -2.51 9.72 19.48
CA TYR A 160 -1.11 10.13 19.30
C TYR A 160 -0.49 10.50 20.67
N PRO A 161 0.75 10.11 20.98
CA PRO A 161 1.75 9.54 20.08
C PRO A 161 1.84 8.00 20.06
N GLU A 162 0.99 7.25 20.77
CA GLU A 162 1.06 5.80 20.82
C GLU A 162 0.71 5.16 19.48
N ILE A 163 -0.18 5.81 18.73
CA ILE A 163 -0.47 5.47 17.33
C ILE A 163 -0.27 6.68 16.43
N TRP A 164 -0.10 6.42 15.16
CA TRP A 164 -0.24 7.45 14.12
C TRP A 164 -1.27 6.95 13.10
N ALA A 165 -1.10 7.16 11.80
CA ALA A 165 -2.08 6.87 10.76
C ALA A 165 -1.86 5.47 10.12
N PRO A 166 -2.26 4.34 10.76
CA PRO A 166 -1.93 3.01 10.25
C PRO A 166 -2.58 2.71 8.89
N TYR A 167 -3.82 3.15 8.65
CA TYR A 167 -4.47 2.96 7.35
C TYR A 167 -3.90 3.87 6.26
N TYR A 168 -3.39 5.05 6.59
CA TYR A 168 -2.63 5.86 5.64
C TYR A 168 -1.36 5.13 5.18
N THR A 169 -0.58 4.60 6.12
CA THR A 169 0.63 3.83 5.79
C THR A 169 0.29 2.60 4.94
N LEU A 170 -0.77 1.88 5.33
CA LEU A 170 -1.25 0.72 4.58
C LEU A 170 -1.65 1.09 3.15
N ASP A 171 -2.38 2.19 2.98
CA ASP A 171 -2.76 2.72 1.66
C ASP A 171 -1.54 2.93 0.75
N LYS A 172 -0.46 3.52 1.28
CA LYS A 172 0.74 3.76 0.46
C LYS A 172 1.38 2.45 -0.01
N ILE A 173 1.42 1.44 0.86
CA ILE A 173 1.93 0.10 0.50
C ILE A 173 1.03 -0.55 -0.57
N MET A 174 -0.29 -0.54 -0.35
CA MET A 174 -1.26 -1.11 -1.29
C MET A 174 -1.25 -0.38 -2.63
N SER A 175 -1.22 0.95 -2.65
CA SER A 175 -1.11 1.76 -3.87
C SER A 175 0.16 1.45 -4.64
N GLY A 176 1.30 1.31 -3.94
CA GLY A 176 2.56 0.92 -4.56
C GLY A 176 2.52 -0.46 -5.21
N LEU A 177 1.89 -1.44 -4.55
CA LEU A 177 1.69 -2.78 -5.11
C LEU A 177 0.74 -2.76 -6.31
N TYR A 178 -0.34 -1.98 -6.24
CA TYR A 178 -1.25 -1.77 -7.36
C TYR A 178 -0.51 -1.22 -8.58
N ASP A 179 0.30 -0.19 -8.41
CA ASP A 179 1.09 0.41 -9.48
C ASP A 179 2.10 -0.60 -10.06
N CYS A 180 2.76 -1.40 -9.21
CA CYS A 180 3.65 -2.47 -9.66
C CYS A 180 2.94 -3.52 -10.53
N HIS A 181 1.69 -3.85 -10.20
CA HIS A 181 0.88 -4.76 -11.02
C HIS A 181 0.46 -4.10 -12.32
N VAL A 182 -0.21 -2.95 -12.25
CA VAL A 182 -0.86 -2.33 -13.42
C VAL A 182 0.15 -1.75 -14.42
N LEU A 183 1.26 -1.17 -13.93
CA LEU A 183 2.22 -0.46 -14.77
C LEU A 183 3.43 -1.31 -15.15
N ALA A 184 3.82 -2.26 -14.31
CA ALA A 184 4.96 -3.14 -14.56
C ALA A 184 4.58 -4.61 -14.82
N GLY A 185 3.30 -4.96 -14.76
CA GLY A 185 2.81 -6.31 -15.03
C GLY A 185 3.23 -7.35 -13.98
N ASN A 186 3.49 -6.93 -12.73
CA ASN A 186 3.96 -7.84 -11.69
C ASN A 186 2.79 -8.56 -11.02
N GLU A 187 2.59 -9.85 -11.34
CA GLU A 187 1.48 -10.66 -10.81
C GLU A 187 1.63 -10.97 -9.32
N THR A 188 2.86 -11.07 -8.80
CA THR A 188 3.08 -11.26 -7.36
C THR A 188 2.62 -10.03 -6.56
N ALA A 189 2.77 -8.83 -7.12
CA ALA A 189 2.24 -7.61 -6.49
C ALA A 189 0.71 -7.67 -6.36
N LYS A 190 0.02 -8.18 -7.38
CA LYS A 190 -1.43 -8.40 -7.33
C LYS A 190 -1.79 -9.44 -6.26
N GLU A 191 -1.07 -10.56 -6.18
CA GLU A 191 -1.30 -11.59 -5.15
C GLU A 191 -1.18 -11.01 -3.74
N ILE A 192 -0.12 -10.24 -3.47
CA ILE A 192 0.07 -9.58 -2.17
C ILE A 192 -1.09 -8.63 -1.88
N LEU A 193 -1.47 -7.82 -2.87
CA LEU A 193 -2.52 -6.81 -2.74
C LEU A 193 -3.89 -7.44 -2.47
N ASP A 194 -4.27 -8.49 -3.21
CA ASP A 194 -5.53 -9.22 -3.02
C ASP A 194 -5.61 -9.78 -1.59
N LEU A 195 -4.51 -10.38 -1.10
CA LEU A 195 -4.44 -10.89 0.26
C LEU A 195 -4.51 -9.77 1.33
N MET A 196 -3.91 -8.60 1.06
CA MET A 196 -4.05 -7.43 1.94
C MET A 196 -5.50 -6.93 1.96
N GLY A 197 -6.18 -6.91 0.83
CA GLY A 197 -7.60 -6.61 0.74
C GLY A 197 -8.47 -7.56 1.58
N ASP A 198 -8.20 -8.86 1.51
CA ASP A 198 -8.85 -9.89 2.34
C ASP A 198 -8.65 -9.59 3.83
N TRP A 199 -7.44 -9.21 4.24
CA TRP A 199 -7.14 -8.86 5.63
C TRP A 199 -7.91 -7.61 6.08
N VAL A 200 -7.94 -6.55 5.25
CA VAL A 200 -8.69 -5.33 5.57
C VAL A 200 -10.17 -5.65 5.74
N TYR A 201 -10.75 -6.39 4.79
CA TYR A 201 -12.15 -6.79 4.84
C TYR A 201 -12.46 -7.63 6.08
N ASP A 202 -11.66 -8.67 6.35
CA ASP A 202 -11.83 -9.55 7.50
C ASP A 202 -11.76 -8.76 8.83
N ARG A 203 -10.85 -7.79 8.91
CA ARG A 203 -10.68 -6.97 10.10
C ARG A 203 -11.85 -5.99 10.31
N LEU A 204 -12.16 -5.18 9.31
CA LEU A 204 -13.14 -4.11 9.44
C LEU A 204 -14.59 -4.62 9.47
N SER A 205 -14.90 -5.70 8.76
CA SER A 205 -16.26 -6.26 8.73
C SER A 205 -16.73 -6.83 10.08
N ARG A 206 -15.81 -7.12 10.99
CA ARG A 206 -16.12 -7.62 12.35
C ARG A 206 -16.43 -6.51 13.35
N LEU A 207 -16.08 -5.27 13.02
CA LEU A 207 -16.25 -4.15 13.94
C LEU A 207 -17.67 -3.60 13.88
N PRO A 208 -18.29 -3.30 15.04
CA PRO A 208 -19.56 -2.58 15.09
C PRO A 208 -19.44 -1.22 14.41
N LYS A 209 -20.52 -0.77 13.75
CA LYS A 209 -20.56 0.53 13.09
C LYS A 209 -20.16 1.67 14.03
N GLU A 210 -20.59 1.61 15.29
CA GLU A 210 -20.22 2.63 16.30
C GLU A 210 -18.72 2.71 16.55
N THR A 211 -18.03 1.56 16.51
CA THR A 211 -16.57 1.52 16.63
C THR A 211 -15.92 2.15 15.41
N LEU A 212 -16.38 1.80 14.21
CA LEU A 212 -15.89 2.39 12.96
C LEU A 212 -16.12 3.90 12.93
N ASP A 213 -17.32 4.38 13.27
CA ASP A 213 -17.64 5.81 13.30
C ASP A 213 -16.71 6.59 14.24
N LYS A 214 -16.47 6.08 15.44
CA LYS A 214 -15.55 6.72 16.41
C LYS A 214 -14.10 6.67 15.95
N MET A 215 -13.68 5.55 15.41
CA MET A 215 -12.32 5.33 14.91
C MET A 215 -12.00 6.31 13.76
N TRP A 216 -12.92 6.40 12.78
CA TRP A 216 -12.74 7.30 11.63
C TRP A 216 -12.95 8.78 11.98
N ALA A 217 -13.63 9.10 13.07
CA ALA A 217 -13.75 10.47 13.56
C ALA A 217 -12.47 11.01 14.24
N MET A 218 -11.51 10.14 14.56
CA MET A 218 -10.23 10.58 15.09
C MET A 218 -9.40 11.23 13.99
N TYR A 219 -8.80 12.40 14.27
CA TYR A 219 -7.98 13.16 13.31
C TYR A 219 -6.97 12.28 12.57
N ILE A 220 -6.22 11.47 13.30
CA ILE A 220 -5.14 10.63 12.77
C ILE A 220 -5.67 9.46 11.92
N ALA A 221 -6.88 8.96 12.20
CA ALA A 221 -7.50 7.89 11.44
C ALA A 221 -8.28 8.40 10.24
N GLY A 222 -8.61 9.69 10.18
CA GLY A 222 -9.37 10.30 9.09
C GLY A 222 -8.71 10.26 7.73
N GLU A 223 -7.45 9.81 7.64
CA GLU A 223 -6.71 9.65 6.40
C GLU A 223 -6.97 8.30 5.68
N PHE A 224 -7.84 7.46 6.21
CA PHE A 224 -8.20 6.17 5.60
C PHE A 224 -8.78 6.29 4.19
N GLY A 225 -9.34 7.44 3.86
CA GLY A 225 -10.01 7.68 2.57
C GLY A 225 -9.11 7.48 1.35
N GLY A 226 -7.79 7.58 1.50
CA GLY A 226 -6.84 7.27 0.44
C GLY A 226 -6.98 5.84 -0.09
N MET A 227 -7.27 4.87 0.78
CA MET A 227 -7.44 3.46 0.43
C MET A 227 -8.61 3.19 -0.52
N LEU A 228 -9.60 4.06 -0.59
CA LEU A 228 -10.78 3.87 -1.44
C LEU A 228 -10.39 3.74 -2.92
N GLY A 229 -9.36 4.48 -3.35
CA GLY A 229 -8.86 4.40 -4.72
C GLY A 229 -8.15 3.08 -5.06
N THR A 230 -7.61 2.40 -4.06
CA THR A 230 -6.86 1.14 -4.23
C THR A 230 -7.75 -0.09 -4.03
N MET A 231 -8.85 0.06 -3.27
CA MET A 231 -9.78 -1.02 -2.93
C MET A 231 -10.91 -1.21 -3.97
N VAL A 232 -11.03 -0.33 -4.97
CA VAL A 232 -12.01 -0.39 -6.07
C VAL A 232 -11.43 -1.08 -7.28
#